data_d8f4e14c85bae7613bc42ffcf0cc7d3d
#
_entry.id   d8f4e14c85bae7613bc42ffcf0cc7d3d
#
_cell.length_a   1.000
_cell.length_b   1.000
_cell.length_c   1.000
_cell.angle_alpha   90.00
_cell.angle_beta   90.00
_cell.angle_gamma   90.00
#
_symmetry.space_group_name_H-M   'P 1'
#
loop_
_entity.id
_entity.type
_entity.pdbx_description
1 polymer ?
#
loop_
_entity_poly.entity_id
_entity_poly.type
_entity_poly.pdbx_seq_one_letter_code
_entity_poly.pdbx_strand_id
1 'polypeptide(L)'
;TTLFRSYISIKTSSVQYENDDVMRPVWGDDYSICCCVSATQTGKEIQFFGARANLAKCLLYAINGGVDEKTKTQVAPKYSPITSEYLDYDEVMDKYDQMMEWLSKLYVDTLNMIHYMHDKYYYEAAEMALIDTNVRRTFATGIAGFSHVVDSLSAIKYAKVKVIRDENGLAVDYETEGDFPRYGNDDDRADEIAVWLLRTFMSKLKKCHTYRDSEPTTSILTITSNVVYGKATGSLPDGRKAGEPLSPGANPSYGAEQNGLLASLNSVAKLPYEEALDGISNTQTISPGALGHDDDERKVNLANVMDGYFDQGAHHLNVNVFGTEKLIDAMEHPEKEEYANFTIRVSGYAVKFIDLTREQQLDVIARTCHKAL
;
A
#
# COMPACT_ATOMS: atom_id res chain seq x y z
N THR A 1 3.43 6.85 -24.14
CA THR A 1 3.24 7.12 -22.69
C THR A 1 1.85 7.65 -22.37
N THR A 2 1.28 8.59 -23.14
CA THR A 2 -0.05 9.14 -22.88
C THR A 2 -1.18 8.13 -23.17
N LEU A 3 -1.11 7.40 -24.26
CA LEU A 3 -2.10 6.38 -24.64
C LEU A 3 -2.12 5.24 -23.60
N PHE A 4 -0.95 4.83 -23.17
CA PHE A 4 -0.77 3.80 -22.16
C PHE A 4 -1.35 4.20 -20.79
N ARG A 5 -1.13 5.46 -20.39
CA ARG A 5 -1.71 6.00 -19.16
C ARG A 5 -3.23 6.03 -19.20
N SER A 6 -3.82 6.39 -20.35
CA SER A 6 -5.27 6.40 -20.55
C SER A 6 -5.87 4.99 -20.47
N TYR A 7 -5.20 4.00 -21.06
CA TYR A 7 -5.66 2.61 -21.03
C TYR A 7 -5.72 2.06 -19.60
N ILE A 8 -4.64 2.21 -18.81
CA ILE A 8 -4.61 1.80 -17.40
C ILE A 8 -5.72 2.49 -16.61
N SER A 9 -5.85 3.81 -16.77
CA SER A 9 -6.86 4.58 -16.04
C SER A 9 -8.29 4.09 -16.33
N ILE A 10 -8.61 3.81 -17.58
CA ILE A 10 -9.95 3.31 -17.98
C ILE A 10 -10.22 1.95 -17.35
N LYS A 11 -9.32 0.98 -17.50
CA LYS A 11 -9.50 -0.36 -16.91
C LYS A 11 -9.61 -0.29 -15.38
N THR A 12 -8.71 0.42 -14.73
CA THR A 12 -8.72 0.64 -13.27
C THR A 12 -10.05 1.16 -12.77
N SER A 13 -10.51 2.26 -13.37
CA SER A 13 -11.75 2.90 -12.96
C SER A 13 -12.97 1.98 -13.21
N SER A 14 -13.02 1.30 -14.35
CA SER A 14 -14.12 0.38 -14.67
C SER A 14 -14.26 -0.70 -13.61
N VAL A 15 -13.16 -1.34 -13.21
CA VAL A 15 -13.20 -2.39 -12.18
C VAL A 15 -13.62 -1.83 -10.81
N GLN A 16 -13.16 -0.65 -10.41
CA GLN A 16 -13.60 -0.01 -9.18
C GLN A 16 -15.13 0.19 -9.16
N TYR A 17 -15.70 0.69 -10.26
CA TYR A 17 -17.14 0.90 -10.37
C TYR A 17 -17.93 -0.42 -10.45
N GLU A 18 -17.37 -1.46 -11.03
CA GLU A 18 -17.99 -2.79 -11.02
C GLU A 18 -18.14 -3.36 -9.61
N ASN A 19 -17.22 -3.02 -8.72
CA ASN A 19 -17.26 -3.40 -7.31
C ASN A 19 -18.07 -2.41 -6.43
N ASP A 20 -18.69 -1.38 -7.01
CA ASP A 20 -19.54 -0.42 -6.32
C ASP A 20 -21.01 -0.60 -6.67
N ASP A 21 -21.72 -1.39 -5.86
CA ASP A 21 -23.14 -1.69 -6.05
C ASP A 21 -24.06 -0.46 -5.90
N VAL A 22 -23.57 0.62 -5.31
CA VAL A 22 -24.32 1.86 -5.11
C VAL A 22 -24.16 2.79 -6.30
N MET A 23 -22.94 3.01 -6.76
CA MET A 23 -22.63 4.02 -7.76
C MET A 23 -22.99 3.57 -9.17
N ARG A 24 -22.60 2.36 -9.55
CA ARG A 24 -22.82 1.86 -10.91
C ARG A 24 -24.27 1.79 -11.34
N PRO A 25 -25.23 1.32 -10.51
CA PRO A 25 -26.64 1.32 -10.89
C PRO A 25 -27.22 2.72 -11.12
N VAL A 26 -26.65 3.75 -10.49
CA VAL A 26 -27.16 5.13 -10.56
C VAL A 26 -26.53 5.92 -11.71
N TRP A 27 -25.19 5.82 -11.87
CA TRP A 27 -24.43 6.71 -12.75
C TRP A 27 -23.73 6.00 -13.91
N GLY A 28 -23.83 4.70 -14.01
CA GLY A 28 -23.17 3.92 -15.07
C GLY A 28 -21.66 4.07 -15.02
N ASP A 29 -21.05 4.30 -16.18
CA ASP A 29 -19.59 4.41 -16.33
C ASP A 29 -19.09 5.87 -16.37
N ASP A 30 -19.91 6.84 -15.91
CA ASP A 30 -19.55 8.27 -15.85
C ASP A 30 -18.68 8.57 -14.62
N TYR A 31 -17.38 8.42 -14.75
CA TYR A 31 -16.41 8.58 -13.69
C TYR A 31 -15.06 9.07 -14.18
N SER A 32 -14.22 9.51 -13.25
CA SER A 32 -12.82 9.91 -13.50
C SER A 32 -11.90 9.46 -12.36
N ILE A 33 -10.61 9.42 -12.67
CA ILE A 33 -9.59 9.23 -11.61
C ILE A 33 -9.34 10.58 -10.96
N CYS A 34 -9.77 10.71 -9.70
CA CYS A 34 -9.63 11.95 -8.93
C CYS A 34 -8.29 12.08 -8.20
N CYS A 35 -7.60 10.96 -7.99
CA CYS A 35 -6.33 10.88 -7.28
C CYS A 35 -5.40 9.86 -7.96
N CYS A 36 -4.45 9.28 -7.22
CA CYS A 36 -3.50 8.30 -7.77
C CYS A 36 -4.16 6.98 -8.20
N VAL A 37 -5.13 6.51 -7.43
CA VAL A 37 -5.78 5.19 -7.59
C VAL A 37 -7.29 5.22 -7.36
N SER A 38 -7.85 6.30 -6.82
CA SER A 38 -9.28 6.44 -6.55
C SER A 38 -10.06 6.85 -7.78
N ALA A 39 -11.19 6.22 -8.02
CA ALA A 39 -12.17 6.67 -9.01
C ALA A 39 -13.35 7.35 -8.30
N THR A 40 -13.84 8.45 -8.88
CA THR A 40 -15.02 9.17 -8.40
C THR A 40 -15.89 9.61 -9.56
N GLN A 41 -17.16 9.78 -9.32
CA GLN A 41 -18.01 10.44 -10.29
C GLN A 41 -17.92 11.96 -10.15
N THR A 42 -17.45 12.59 -11.21
CA THR A 42 -17.21 14.04 -11.25
C THR A 42 -18.51 14.81 -11.01
N GLY A 43 -18.49 15.71 -10.02
CA GLY A 43 -19.65 16.51 -9.66
C GLY A 43 -20.73 15.77 -8.84
N LYS A 44 -20.51 14.54 -8.45
CA LYS A 44 -21.46 13.70 -7.68
C LYS A 44 -20.91 13.24 -6.34
N GLU A 45 -19.58 13.23 -6.19
CA GLU A 45 -18.92 12.73 -5.00
C GLU A 45 -18.00 13.77 -4.36
N ILE A 46 -17.95 13.72 -3.03
CA ILE A 46 -16.91 14.35 -2.22
C ILE A 46 -16.15 13.24 -1.47
N GLN A 47 -14.83 13.24 -1.59
CA GLN A 47 -13.95 12.37 -0.86
C GLN A 47 -13.29 13.09 0.30
N PHE A 48 -13.63 12.71 1.54
CA PHE A 48 -12.89 13.14 2.71
C PHE A 48 -11.61 12.34 2.82
N PHE A 49 -10.50 12.94 2.47
CA PHE A 49 -9.19 12.31 2.40
C PHE A 49 -8.32 12.70 3.59
N GLY A 50 -7.51 11.76 4.09
CA GLY A 50 -6.62 11.98 5.22
C GLY A 50 -5.30 11.21 5.14
N ALA A 51 -4.67 11.04 6.28
CA ALA A 51 -3.43 10.28 6.44
C ALA A 51 -3.67 8.77 6.28
N ARG A 52 -2.58 8.00 6.29
CA ARG A 52 -2.62 6.53 6.25
C ARG A 52 -2.31 5.94 7.62
N ALA A 53 -2.94 4.81 7.95
CA ALA A 53 -2.62 4.02 9.12
C ALA A 53 -1.39 3.15 8.85
N ASN A 54 -0.36 3.24 9.69
CA ASN A 54 0.82 2.37 9.60
C ASN A 54 0.55 1.06 10.34
N LEU A 55 0.11 0.04 9.59
CA LEU A 55 -0.23 -1.27 10.15
C LEU A 55 1.00 -2.06 10.63
N ALA A 56 2.17 -1.81 10.05
CA ALA A 56 3.41 -2.41 10.53
C ALA A 56 3.80 -1.89 11.93
N LYS A 57 3.59 -0.60 12.17
CA LYS A 57 3.78 -0.01 13.50
C LYS A 57 2.76 -0.54 14.51
N CYS A 58 1.51 -0.74 14.07
CA CYS A 58 0.45 -1.34 14.85
C CYS A 58 0.82 -2.77 15.33
N LEU A 59 1.45 -3.58 14.46
CA LEU A 59 1.94 -4.91 14.82
C LEU A 59 3.00 -4.84 15.93
N LEU A 60 3.93 -3.89 15.85
CA LEU A 60 4.94 -3.69 16.90
C LEU A 60 4.31 -3.24 18.23
N TYR A 61 3.28 -2.40 18.18
CA TYR A 61 2.51 -2.05 19.39
C TYR A 61 1.78 -3.26 19.97
N ALA A 62 1.23 -4.15 19.15
CA ALA A 62 0.59 -5.37 19.62
C ALA A 62 1.59 -6.27 20.37
N ILE A 63 2.80 -6.44 19.84
CA ILE A 63 3.86 -7.24 20.47
C ILE A 63 4.33 -6.58 21.78
N ASN A 64 4.47 -5.26 21.81
CA ASN A 64 5.01 -4.50 22.94
C ASN A 64 3.94 -3.96 23.91
N GLY A 65 2.68 -4.42 23.83
CA GLY A 65 1.63 -4.02 24.76
C GLY A 65 1.28 -2.53 24.71
N GLY A 66 1.40 -1.92 23.53
CA GLY A 66 1.09 -0.51 23.28
C GLY A 66 2.24 0.47 23.49
N VAL A 67 3.45 -0.03 23.76
CA VAL A 67 4.65 0.80 23.90
C VAL A 67 5.36 0.93 22.55
N ASP A 68 5.74 2.15 22.22
CA ASP A 68 6.52 2.44 21.00
C ASP A 68 7.98 1.96 21.18
N GLU A 69 8.45 1.11 20.29
CA GLU A 69 9.77 0.48 20.36
C GLU A 69 10.93 1.45 20.12
N LYS A 70 10.65 2.62 19.52
CA LYS A 70 11.66 3.67 19.25
C LYS A 70 11.69 4.73 20.34
N THR A 71 10.53 5.29 20.69
CA THR A 71 10.45 6.38 21.68
C THR A 71 10.34 5.87 23.11
N LYS A 72 10.09 4.57 23.31
CA LYS A 72 9.92 3.92 24.62
C LYS A 72 8.73 4.46 25.43
N THR A 73 7.78 5.08 24.76
CA THR A 73 6.59 5.68 25.40
C THR A 73 5.35 4.83 25.19
N GLN A 74 4.43 4.84 26.17
CA GLN A 74 3.12 4.23 26.04
C GLN A 74 2.28 5.07 25.08
N VAL A 75 1.99 4.56 23.88
CA VAL A 75 1.24 5.26 22.83
C VAL A 75 -0.19 4.74 22.72
N ALA A 76 -0.37 3.42 22.77
CA ALA A 76 -1.67 2.76 22.76
C ALA A 76 -2.16 2.44 24.17
N PRO A 77 -3.40 1.99 24.37
CA PRO A 77 -3.85 1.47 25.65
C PRO A 77 -2.89 0.39 26.16
N LYS A 78 -2.75 0.33 27.48
CA LYS A 78 -1.84 -0.65 28.11
C LYS A 78 -2.41 -2.04 28.00
N TYR A 79 -1.96 -2.80 27.01
CA TYR A 79 -2.20 -4.24 26.90
C TYR A 79 -1.03 -5.04 27.50
N SER A 80 -1.26 -6.32 27.77
CA SER A 80 -0.16 -7.21 28.17
C SER A 80 0.79 -7.44 26.96
N PRO A 81 2.10 -7.16 27.09
CA PRO A 81 3.04 -7.45 26.02
C PRO A 81 3.24 -8.95 25.84
N ILE A 82 3.71 -9.37 24.68
CA ILE A 82 4.22 -10.71 24.46
C ILE A 82 5.59 -10.80 25.13
N THR A 83 5.79 -11.77 26.02
CA THR A 83 7.04 -11.91 26.79
C THR A 83 7.81 -13.19 26.43
N SER A 84 7.24 -14.07 25.62
CA SER A 84 7.86 -15.30 25.14
C SER A 84 9.15 -15.00 24.35
N GLU A 85 10.11 -15.94 24.36
CA GLU A 85 11.34 -15.85 23.58
C GLU A 85 11.07 -15.95 22.07
N TYR A 86 10.09 -16.75 21.70
CA TYR A 86 9.63 -16.93 20.32
C TYR A 86 8.19 -16.46 20.20
N LEU A 87 7.84 -15.85 19.04
CA LEU A 87 6.47 -15.45 18.77
C LEU A 87 5.61 -16.66 18.45
N ASP A 88 4.44 -16.71 19.09
CA ASP A 88 3.36 -17.65 18.78
C ASP A 88 2.36 -16.96 17.85
N TYR A 89 1.95 -17.65 16.77
CA TYR A 89 1.09 -17.06 15.75
C TYR A 89 -0.29 -16.66 16.29
N ASP A 90 -0.91 -17.55 17.06
CA ASP A 90 -2.28 -17.31 17.56
C ASP A 90 -2.28 -16.20 18.61
N GLU A 91 -1.26 -16.15 19.48
CA GLU A 91 -1.09 -15.05 20.44
C GLU A 91 -0.89 -13.71 19.72
N VAL A 92 -0.03 -13.68 18.70
CA VAL A 92 0.21 -12.44 17.91
C VAL A 92 -1.06 -12.00 17.20
N MET A 93 -1.80 -12.92 16.58
CA MET A 93 -3.03 -12.61 15.86
C MET A 93 -4.10 -12.03 16.79
N ASP A 94 -4.31 -12.59 17.97
CA ASP A 94 -5.26 -12.08 18.96
C ASP A 94 -4.89 -10.66 19.41
N LYS A 95 -3.63 -10.42 19.77
CA LYS A 95 -3.15 -9.10 20.20
C LYS A 95 -3.17 -8.08 19.07
N TYR A 96 -2.85 -8.52 17.86
CA TYR A 96 -2.87 -7.63 16.70
C TYR A 96 -4.29 -7.23 16.31
N ASP A 97 -5.25 -8.15 16.39
CA ASP A 97 -6.66 -7.85 16.16
C ASP A 97 -7.19 -6.79 17.16
N GLN A 98 -6.88 -6.95 18.46
CA GLN A 98 -7.22 -5.98 19.50
C GLN A 98 -6.56 -4.61 19.25
N MET A 99 -5.29 -4.59 18.84
CA MET A 99 -4.58 -3.36 18.55
C MET A 99 -5.12 -2.65 17.31
N MET A 100 -5.51 -3.40 16.28
CA MET A 100 -6.19 -2.83 15.09
C MET A 100 -7.56 -2.23 15.44
N GLU A 101 -8.30 -2.82 16.38
CA GLU A 101 -9.58 -2.26 16.84
C GLU A 101 -9.38 -0.86 17.46
N TRP A 102 -8.40 -0.73 18.35
CA TRP A 102 -8.02 0.56 18.92
C TRP A 102 -7.55 1.55 17.86
N LEU A 103 -6.65 1.10 16.97
CA LEU A 103 -6.10 1.96 15.92
C LEU A 103 -7.18 2.48 14.99
N SER A 104 -8.11 1.62 14.56
CA SER A 104 -9.20 2.01 13.66
C SER A 104 -10.05 3.13 14.26
N LYS A 105 -10.38 3.03 15.54
CA LYS A 105 -11.12 4.08 16.24
C LYS A 105 -10.34 5.37 16.35
N LEU A 106 -9.09 5.32 16.82
CA LEU A 106 -8.21 6.49 16.90
C LEU A 106 -8.05 7.17 15.54
N TYR A 107 -7.86 6.38 14.51
CA TYR A 107 -7.65 6.85 13.15
C TYR A 107 -8.88 7.58 12.61
N VAL A 108 -10.07 6.98 12.71
CA VAL A 108 -11.31 7.61 12.27
C VAL A 108 -11.63 8.86 13.10
N ASP A 109 -11.48 8.81 14.43
CA ASP A 109 -11.71 9.96 15.31
C ASP A 109 -10.76 11.12 14.95
N THR A 110 -9.50 10.81 14.62
CA THR A 110 -8.52 11.82 14.19
C THR A 110 -8.91 12.45 12.86
N LEU A 111 -9.30 11.64 11.87
CA LEU A 111 -9.75 12.14 10.56
C LEU A 111 -11.04 12.95 10.71
N ASN A 112 -11.98 12.53 11.55
CA ASN A 112 -13.19 13.31 11.87
C ASN A 112 -12.84 14.72 12.38
N MET A 113 -11.87 14.82 13.28
CA MET A 113 -11.41 16.12 13.79
C MET A 113 -10.76 16.97 12.68
N ILE A 114 -9.96 16.37 11.81
CA ILE A 114 -9.31 17.05 10.68
C ILE A 114 -10.39 17.62 9.75
N HIS A 115 -11.38 16.82 9.35
CA HIS A 115 -12.44 17.25 8.45
C HIS A 115 -13.34 18.31 9.10
N TYR A 116 -13.67 18.16 10.37
CA TYR A 116 -14.38 19.21 11.13
C TYR A 116 -13.60 20.52 11.12
N MET A 117 -12.27 20.48 11.34
CA MET A 117 -11.44 21.68 11.33
C MET A 117 -11.35 22.32 9.94
N HIS A 118 -11.31 21.53 8.87
CA HIS A 118 -11.38 22.05 7.52
C HIS A 118 -12.71 22.75 7.25
N ASP A 119 -13.83 22.13 7.63
CA ASP A 119 -15.17 22.68 7.43
C ASP A 119 -15.45 23.94 8.25
N LYS A 120 -14.79 24.11 9.38
CA LYS A 120 -14.81 25.36 10.13
C LYS A 120 -14.37 26.56 9.25
N TYR A 121 -13.55 26.28 8.22
CA TYR A 121 -13.12 27.28 7.23
C TYR A 121 -13.82 27.11 5.89
N TYR A 122 -15.02 26.55 5.87
CA TYR A 122 -15.89 26.40 4.71
C TYR A 122 -15.31 25.48 3.60
N TYR A 123 -14.52 24.49 3.94
CA TYR A 123 -13.90 23.60 2.95
C TYR A 123 -14.95 22.85 2.12
N GLU A 124 -15.87 22.09 2.74
CA GLU A 124 -16.92 21.39 2.02
C GLU A 124 -17.84 22.35 1.27
N ALA A 125 -18.20 23.48 1.87
CA ALA A 125 -19.08 24.47 1.20
C ALA A 125 -18.44 25.04 -0.07
N ALA A 126 -17.11 25.17 -0.12
CA ALA A 126 -16.39 25.59 -1.33
C ALA A 126 -16.39 24.49 -2.39
N GLU A 127 -16.16 23.23 -1.99
CA GLU A 127 -16.22 22.07 -2.89
C GLU A 127 -17.64 21.85 -3.45
N MET A 128 -18.67 22.00 -2.61
CA MET A 128 -20.09 21.86 -3.00
C MET A 128 -20.53 22.84 -4.06
N ALA A 129 -19.83 23.94 -4.27
CA ALA A 129 -20.13 24.88 -5.35
C ALA A 129 -20.01 24.25 -6.77
N LEU A 130 -19.27 23.15 -6.88
CA LEU A 130 -19.01 22.42 -8.12
C LEU A 130 -19.69 21.06 -8.18
N ILE A 131 -20.51 20.72 -7.17
CA ILE A 131 -21.09 19.41 -6.99
C ILE A 131 -22.63 19.49 -7.01
N ASP A 132 -23.28 18.45 -7.52
CA ASP A 132 -24.73 18.29 -7.54
C ASP A 132 -25.33 18.26 -6.13
N THR A 133 -26.64 18.50 -6.06
CA THR A 133 -27.37 18.50 -4.80
C THR A 133 -27.46 17.14 -4.12
N ASN A 134 -27.39 16.05 -4.92
CA ASN A 134 -27.36 14.69 -4.42
C ASN A 134 -25.94 14.15 -4.44
N VAL A 135 -25.19 14.43 -3.39
CA VAL A 135 -23.77 14.07 -3.28
C VAL A 135 -23.56 12.81 -2.44
N ARG A 136 -22.74 11.89 -2.95
CA ARG A 136 -22.17 10.79 -2.14
C ARG A 136 -20.93 11.29 -1.44
N ARG A 137 -20.83 11.02 -0.15
CA ARG A 137 -19.64 11.33 0.65
C ARG A 137 -18.89 10.07 0.98
N THR A 138 -17.63 9.98 0.57
CA THR A 138 -16.72 8.89 0.93
C THR A 138 -15.71 9.36 1.98
N PHE A 139 -15.32 8.46 2.87
CA PHE A 139 -14.36 8.69 3.94
C PHE A 139 -13.10 7.89 3.63
N ALA A 140 -12.18 8.52 2.91
CA ALA A 140 -11.00 7.86 2.38
C ALA A 140 -9.98 7.57 3.49
N THR A 141 -9.78 6.30 3.75
CA THR A 141 -8.71 5.79 4.61
C THR A 141 -7.57 5.20 3.80
N GLY A 142 -6.50 4.77 4.45
CA GLY A 142 -5.38 4.16 3.73
C GLY A 142 -4.46 3.36 4.63
N ILE A 143 -3.77 2.41 4.02
CA ILE A 143 -2.86 1.47 4.68
C ILE A 143 -1.42 1.75 4.23
N ALA A 144 -0.49 1.78 5.20
CA ALA A 144 0.95 1.73 5.01
C ALA A 144 1.54 0.49 5.68
N GLY A 145 2.58 -0.09 5.10
CA GLY A 145 3.29 -1.26 5.62
C GLY A 145 2.58 -2.59 5.36
N PHE A 146 1.66 -2.63 4.41
CA PHE A 146 0.81 -3.79 4.11
C PHE A 146 1.63 -5.08 3.92
N SER A 147 2.52 -5.11 2.93
CA SER A 147 3.30 -6.31 2.57
C SER A 147 4.22 -6.78 3.70
N HIS A 148 4.82 -5.85 4.44
CA HIS A 148 5.67 -6.18 5.59
C HIS A 148 4.90 -6.81 6.74
N VAL A 149 3.62 -6.43 6.95
CA VAL A 149 2.76 -7.10 7.92
C VAL A 149 2.44 -8.51 7.46
N VAL A 150 2.08 -8.68 6.18
CA VAL A 150 1.79 -10.00 5.61
C VAL A 150 2.98 -10.93 5.76
N ASP A 151 4.17 -10.49 5.36
CA ASP A 151 5.40 -11.27 5.46
C ASP A 151 5.80 -11.54 6.92
N SER A 152 5.59 -10.57 7.82
CA SER A 152 5.85 -10.76 9.26
C SER A 152 4.93 -11.81 9.88
N LEU A 153 3.64 -11.77 9.57
CA LEU A 153 2.68 -12.77 10.03
C LEU A 153 2.95 -14.16 9.43
N SER A 154 3.37 -14.19 8.15
CA SER A 154 3.80 -15.40 7.48
C SER A 154 5.06 -15.99 8.14
N ALA A 155 6.06 -15.15 8.45
CA ALA A 155 7.27 -15.59 9.17
C ALA A 155 6.92 -16.18 10.54
N ILE A 156 6.05 -15.55 11.30
CA ILE A 156 5.61 -16.04 12.62
C ILE A 156 4.85 -17.36 12.48
N LYS A 157 4.07 -17.54 11.41
CA LYS A 157 3.25 -18.76 11.21
C LYS A 157 4.06 -19.96 10.71
N TYR A 158 5.05 -19.74 9.83
CA TYR A 158 5.70 -20.82 9.08
C TYR A 158 7.19 -20.99 9.39
N ALA A 159 7.81 -20.01 10.04
CA ALA A 159 9.19 -20.06 10.50
C ALA A 159 9.26 -19.95 12.03
N LYS A 160 10.46 -19.80 12.56
CA LYS A 160 10.71 -19.62 13.98
C LYS A 160 11.27 -18.22 14.23
N VAL A 161 10.45 -17.35 14.82
CA VAL A 161 10.81 -15.95 15.05
C VAL A 161 11.19 -15.72 16.51
N LYS A 162 12.48 -15.50 16.75
CA LYS A 162 13.03 -15.15 18.06
C LYS A 162 12.97 -13.65 18.27
N VAL A 163 12.53 -13.23 19.45
CA VAL A 163 12.42 -11.83 19.83
C VAL A 163 13.68 -11.36 20.52
N ILE A 164 14.31 -10.31 19.98
CA ILE A 164 15.42 -9.61 20.61
C ILE A 164 14.87 -8.43 21.40
N ARG A 165 15.13 -8.44 22.72
CA ARG A 165 14.61 -7.42 23.63
C ARG A 165 15.72 -6.51 24.15
N ASP A 166 15.36 -5.26 24.40
CA ASP A 166 16.23 -4.31 25.10
C ASP A 166 16.21 -4.55 26.63
N GLU A 167 16.95 -3.71 27.34
CA GLU A 167 17.06 -3.74 28.81
C GLU A 167 15.74 -3.52 29.55
N ASN A 168 14.74 -2.95 28.88
CA ASN A 168 13.39 -2.72 29.41
C ASN A 168 12.41 -3.85 29.05
N GLY A 169 12.88 -4.88 28.34
CA GLY A 169 12.09 -6.01 27.90
C GLY A 169 11.26 -5.74 26.64
N LEU A 170 11.47 -4.59 25.97
CA LEU A 170 10.78 -4.27 24.72
C LEU A 170 11.37 -5.03 23.55
N ALA A 171 10.53 -5.61 22.70
CA ALA A 171 10.94 -6.20 21.43
C ALA A 171 11.44 -5.08 20.49
N VAL A 172 12.71 -5.13 20.12
CA VAL A 172 13.38 -4.11 19.30
C VAL A 172 13.96 -4.67 18.01
N ASP A 173 14.19 -5.98 17.93
CA ASP A 173 14.64 -6.68 16.73
C ASP A 173 14.18 -8.14 16.75
N TYR A 174 14.34 -8.83 15.62
CA TYR A 174 13.92 -10.21 15.44
C TYR A 174 14.96 -11.01 14.67
N GLU A 175 15.11 -12.28 15.05
CA GLU A 175 15.88 -13.28 14.32
C GLU A 175 14.89 -14.34 13.80
N THR A 176 14.80 -14.49 12.48
CA THR A 176 13.89 -15.45 11.85
C THR A 176 14.69 -16.60 11.27
N GLU A 177 14.43 -17.80 11.79
CA GLU A 177 15.07 -19.05 11.37
C GLU A 177 14.07 -19.92 10.60
N GLY A 178 14.49 -20.34 9.40
CA GLY A 178 13.67 -21.14 8.47
C GLY A 178 13.06 -20.30 7.36
N ASP A 179 12.58 -21.01 6.34
CA ASP A 179 11.91 -20.40 5.19
C ASP A 179 10.42 -20.22 5.47
N PHE A 180 9.85 -19.16 4.91
CA PHE A 180 8.42 -18.88 4.97
C PHE A 180 7.90 -18.31 3.65
N PRO A 181 6.62 -18.55 3.29
CA PRO A 181 6.04 -17.98 2.09
C PRO A 181 5.97 -16.46 2.20
N ARG A 182 6.42 -15.78 1.13
CA ARG A 182 6.40 -14.32 1.05
C ARG A 182 5.35 -13.86 0.05
N TYR A 183 4.68 -12.79 0.38
CA TYR A 183 3.73 -12.12 -0.50
C TYR A 183 4.39 -11.66 -1.80
N GLY A 184 3.68 -11.83 -2.93
CA GLY A 184 4.19 -11.50 -4.26
C GLY A 184 4.81 -12.67 -5.02
N ASN A 185 4.52 -13.91 -4.61
CA ASN A 185 5.00 -15.13 -5.26
C ASN A 185 3.89 -16.10 -5.70
N ASP A 186 2.64 -15.62 -5.72
CA ASP A 186 1.45 -16.42 -6.02
C ASP A 186 1.31 -17.64 -5.09
N ASP A 187 1.67 -17.45 -3.83
CA ASP A 187 1.56 -18.47 -2.78
C ASP A 187 0.37 -18.16 -1.88
N ASP A 188 -0.66 -18.98 -1.96
CA ASP A 188 -1.92 -18.80 -1.23
C ASP A 188 -1.71 -18.70 0.28
N ARG A 189 -0.67 -19.32 0.83
CA ARG A 189 -0.35 -19.25 2.27
C ARG A 189 -0.03 -17.83 2.73
N ALA A 190 0.61 -17.02 1.89
CA ALA A 190 0.88 -15.61 2.16
C ALA A 190 -0.27 -14.73 1.68
N ASP A 191 -0.84 -15.04 0.50
CA ASP A 191 -1.89 -14.25 -0.12
C ASP A 191 -3.19 -14.26 0.73
N GLU A 192 -3.53 -15.39 1.39
CA GLU A 192 -4.65 -15.47 2.33
C GLU A 192 -4.46 -14.55 3.56
N ILE A 193 -3.23 -14.40 4.05
CA ILE A 193 -2.93 -13.44 5.13
C ILE A 193 -3.15 -12.01 4.65
N ALA A 194 -2.78 -11.71 3.39
CA ALA A 194 -3.01 -10.40 2.79
C ALA A 194 -4.51 -10.07 2.66
N VAL A 195 -5.30 -11.03 2.18
CA VAL A 195 -6.77 -10.92 2.10
C VAL A 195 -7.38 -10.72 3.49
N TRP A 196 -6.97 -11.52 4.47
CA TRP A 196 -7.42 -11.39 5.86
C TRP A 196 -7.11 -10.01 6.44
N LEU A 197 -5.90 -9.51 6.24
CA LEU A 197 -5.48 -8.21 6.77
C LEU A 197 -6.36 -7.06 6.26
N LEU A 198 -6.59 -7.02 4.94
CA LEU A 198 -7.41 -5.97 4.34
C LEU A 198 -8.86 -6.04 4.81
N ARG A 199 -9.49 -7.22 4.75
CA ARG A 199 -10.86 -7.44 5.20
C ARG A 199 -11.05 -7.11 6.68
N THR A 200 -10.12 -7.56 7.52
CA THR A 200 -10.19 -7.32 8.96
C THR A 200 -10.09 -5.82 9.28
N PHE A 201 -9.10 -5.13 8.73
CA PHE A 201 -8.95 -3.70 8.97
C PHE A 201 -10.17 -2.91 8.47
N MET A 202 -10.64 -3.19 7.27
CA MET A 202 -11.82 -2.54 6.71
C MET A 202 -13.09 -2.82 7.53
N SER A 203 -13.29 -4.05 8.01
CA SER A 203 -14.42 -4.39 8.88
C SER A 203 -14.45 -3.59 10.19
N LYS A 204 -13.27 -3.21 10.71
CA LYS A 204 -13.16 -2.37 11.91
C LYS A 204 -13.44 -0.89 11.61
N LEU A 205 -12.97 -0.39 10.48
CA LEU A 205 -13.27 0.97 10.02
C LEU A 205 -14.77 1.18 9.80
N LYS A 206 -15.45 0.21 9.18
CA LYS A 206 -16.91 0.25 8.94
C LYS A 206 -17.77 0.31 10.22
N LYS A 207 -17.20 -0.01 11.39
CA LYS A 207 -17.90 0.11 12.68
C LYS A 207 -17.82 1.52 13.29
N CYS A 208 -16.91 2.36 12.78
CA CYS A 208 -16.68 3.68 13.33
C CYS A 208 -17.66 4.70 12.73
N HIS A 209 -18.07 5.68 13.53
CA HIS A 209 -18.86 6.82 13.04
C HIS A 209 -17.93 7.78 12.30
N THR A 210 -18.26 8.08 11.06
CA THR A 210 -17.48 8.93 10.16
C THR A 210 -18.07 10.33 10.05
N TYR A 211 -17.23 11.29 9.70
CA TYR A 211 -17.64 12.68 9.52
C TYR A 211 -18.75 12.78 8.46
N ARG A 212 -19.86 13.44 8.84
CA ARG A 212 -21.08 13.61 8.04
C ARG A 212 -21.68 12.30 7.51
N ASP A 213 -21.56 11.24 8.27
CA ASP A 213 -22.05 9.89 7.90
C ASP A 213 -21.51 9.42 6.53
N SER A 214 -20.28 9.85 6.18
CA SER A 214 -19.62 9.47 4.95
C SER A 214 -19.26 7.98 4.95
N GLU A 215 -19.29 7.37 3.78
CA GLU A 215 -19.01 5.95 3.61
C GLU A 215 -17.50 5.65 3.74
N PRO A 216 -17.07 4.79 4.67
CA PRO A 216 -15.67 4.44 4.80
C PRO A 216 -15.17 3.69 3.56
N THR A 217 -14.12 4.19 2.95
CA THR A 217 -13.36 3.54 1.89
C THR A 217 -11.91 3.40 2.29
N THR A 218 -11.14 2.55 1.63
CA THR A 218 -9.70 2.41 1.92
C THR A 218 -8.88 2.24 0.67
N SER A 219 -7.61 2.63 0.77
CA SER A 219 -6.58 2.42 -0.24
C SER A 219 -5.36 1.70 0.35
N ILE A 220 -4.66 0.93 -0.48
CA ILE A 220 -3.32 0.48 -0.17
C ILE A 220 -2.36 1.32 -1.04
N LEU A 221 -1.95 2.47 -0.50
CA LEU A 221 -1.19 3.48 -1.25
C LEU A 221 -0.33 4.30 -0.29
N THR A 222 0.96 4.45 -0.57
CA THR A 222 1.88 5.27 0.23
C THR A 222 2.57 6.38 -0.55
N ILE A 223 2.52 6.35 -1.88
CA ILE A 223 3.29 7.27 -2.74
C ILE A 223 4.79 7.15 -2.39
N THR A 224 5.48 8.26 -2.09
CA THR A 224 6.87 8.30 -1.61
C THR A 224 6.97 8.39 -0.08
N SER A 225 5.84 8.45 0.63
CA SER A 225 5.82 8.52 2.10
C SER A 225 6.16 7.18 2.78
N ASN A 226 6.26 6.08 2.02
CA ASN A 226 6.78 4.80 2.51
C ASN A 226 8.14 4.94 3.19
N VAL A 227 9.02 5.83 2.71
CA VAL A 227 10.31 6.15 3.33
C VAL A 227 10.10 6.77 4.73
N VAL A 228 9.19 7.72 4.86
CA VAL A 228 8.90 8.40 6.13
C VAL A 228 8.27 7.44 7.14
N TYR A 229 7.31 6.63 6.70
CA TYR A 229 6.71 5.59 7.55
C TYR A 229 7.76 4.57 8.00
N GLY A 230 8.68 4.17 7.10
CA GLY A 230 9.77 3.28 7.41
C GLY A 230 10.70 3.83 8.49
N LYS A 231 11.08 5.11 8.38
CA LYS A 231 11.90 5.80 9.41
C LYS A 231 11.25 5.77 10.79
N ALA A 232 9.92 5.81 10.88
CA ALA A 232 9.19 5.75 12.14
C ALA A 232 9.00 4.33 12.68
N THR A 233 9.27 3.28 11.89
CA THR A 233 8.99 1.88 12.23
C THR A 233 10.26 1.14 12.62
N GLY A 234 10.22 0.39 13.73
CA GLY A 234 11.28 -0.51 14.19
C GLY A 234 11.49 -1.71 13.27
N SER A 235 12.39 -2.63 13.65
CA SER A 235 12.57 -3.91 12.96
C SER A 235 11.30 -4.76 12.98
N LEU A 236 11.10 -5.58 11.96
CA LEU A 236 9.93 -6.43 11.78
C LEU A 236 10.32 -7.91 11.67
N PRO A 237 9.42 -8.84 12.02
CA PRO A 237 9.65 -10.28 11.93
C PRO A 237 9.98 -10.82 10.53
N ASP A 238 9.60 -10.11 9.46
CA ASP A 238 9.93 -10.46 8.08
C ASP A 238 11.42 -10.27 7.70
N GLY A 239 12.20 -9.69 8.62
CA GLY A 239 13.64 -9.39 8.46
C GLY A 239 13.94 -7.93 8.14
N ARG A 240 12.94 -7.08 7.88
CA ARG A 240 13.13 -5.64 7.66
C ARG A 240 13.72 -4.98 8.92
N LYS A 241 14.76 -4.17 8.74
CA LYS A 241 15.42 -3.49 9.86
C LYS A 241 14.83 -2.10 10.16
N ALA A 242 15.01 -1.68 11.41
CA ALA A 242 14.51 -0.40 11.89
C ALA A 242 14.98 0.78 11.02
N GLY A 243 14.03 1.61 10.58
CA GLY A 243 14.32 2.80 9.78
C GLY A 243 14.40 2.57 8.28
N GLU A 244 14.48 1.34 7.80
CA GLU A 244 14.40 1.06 6.36
C GLU A 244 13.04 1.47 5.79
N PRO A 245 12.94 1.85 4.50
CA PRO A 245 11.66 2.13 3.87
C PRO A 245 10.69 0.95 3.96
N LEU A 246 9.39 1.24 4.08
CA LEU A 246 8.35 0.25 3.84
C LEU A 246 8.12 0.10 2.34
N SER A 247 7.61 -1.04 1.89
CA SER A 247 7.23 -1.22 0.49
C SER A 247 6.09 -0.27 0.11
N PRO A 248 6.11 0.33 -1.10
CA PRO A 248 5.11 1.28 -1.53
C PRO A 248 3.80 0.58 -1.92
N GLY A 249 2.68 1.05 -1.37
CA GLY A 249 1.36 0.51 -1.69
C GLY A 249 1.26 -0.98 -1.39
N ALA A 250 0.73 -1.74 -2.33
CA ALA A 250 0.59 -3.20 -2.27
C ALA A 250 1.75 -3.95 -2.93
N ASN A 251 2.83 -3.26 -3.29
CA ASN A 251 4.02 -3.94 -3.79
C ASN A 251 4.56 -4.91 -2.75
N PRO A 252 5.02 -6.09 -3.15
CA PRO A 252 5.70 -7.01 -2.25
C PRO A 252 6.90 -6.39 -1.54
N SER A 253 7.29 -6.97 -0.42
CA SER A 253 8.47 -6.53 0.34
C SER A 253 9.74 -6.63 -0.50
N TYR A 254 10.71 -5.75 -0.25
CA TYR A 254 11.95 -5.73 -1.04
C TYR A 254 12.65 -7.08 -1.00
N GLY A 255 12.94 -7.64 -2.19
CA GLY A 255 13.58 -8.95 -2.35
C GLY A 255 12.65 -10.15 -2.08
N ALA A 256 11.36 -9.93 -1.83
CA ALA A 256 10.39 -11.01 -1.64
C ALA A 256 10.00 -11.70 -2.96
N GLU A 257 9.95 -10.96 -4.06
CA GLU A 257 9.51 -11.43 -5.37
C GLU A 257 10.59 -12.31 -6.02
N GLN A 258 10.37 -13.63 -6.00
CA GLN A 258 11.31 -14.63 -6.54
C GLN A 258 10.75 -15.40 -7.74
N ASN A 259 9.42 -15.41 -7.90
CA ASN A 259 8.72 -16.20 -8.92
C ASN A 259 8.35 -15.40 -10.20
N GLY A 260 8.96 -14.21 -10.39
CA GLY A 260 8.76 -13.38 -11.57
C GLY A 260 7.57 -12.42 -11.50
N LEU A 261 7.40 -11.67 -12.58
CA LEU A 261 6.40 -10.61 -12.67
C LEU A 261 4.96 -11.13 -12.52
N LEU A 262 4.63 -12.22 -13.22
CA LEU A 262 3.25 -12.74 -13.23
C LEU A 262 2.83 -13.22 -11.85
N ALA A 263 3.72 -13.88 -11.10
CA ALA A 263 3.42 -14.29 -9.73
C ALA A 263 3.20 -13.09 -8.81
N SER A 264 4.01 -12.03 -8.96
CA SER A 264 3.81 -10.79 -8.21
C SER A 264 2.45 -10.14 -8.51
N LEU A 265 2.08 -10.06 -9.78
CA LEU A 265 0.80 -9.52 -10.21
C LEU A 265 -0.37 -10.38 -9.70
N ASN A 266 -0.27 -11.71 -9.78
CA ASN A 266 -1.31 -12.62 -9.29
C ASN A 266 -1.56 -12.45 -7.79
N SER A 267 -0.53 -12.35 -6.96
CA SER A 267 -0.70 -12.09 -5.52
C SER A 267 -1.46 -10.79 -5.25
N VAL A 268 -1.17 -9.72 -6.01
CA VAL A 268 -1.88 -8.45 -5.85
C VAL A 268 -3.31 -8.54 -6.38
N ALA A 269 -3.54 -9.28 -7.47
CA ALA A 269 -4.87 -9.46 -8.06
C ALA A 269 -5.85 -10.24 -7.15
N LYS A 270 -5.34 -11.09 -6.25
CA LYS A 270 -6.15 -11.84 -5.26
C LYS A 270 -6.71 -10.97 -4.14
N LEU A 271 -6.23 -9.73 -3.98
CA LEU A 271 -6.73 -8.84 -2.92
C LEU A 271 -8.23 -8.53 -3.14
N PRO A 272 -9.01 -8.41 -2.04
CA PRO A 272 -10.44 -8.09 -2.16
C PRO A 272 -10.62 -6.60 -2.52
N TYR A 273 -10.67 -6.31 -3.81
CA TYR A 273 -10.80 -4.94 -4.34
C TYR A 273 -12.11 -4.27 -3.92
N GLU A 274 -13.17 -5.05 -3.67
CA GLU A 274 -14.44 -4.59 -3.11
C GLU A 274 -14.30 -3.96 -1.72
N GLU A 275 -13.23 -4.27 -1.00
CA GLU A 275 -12.91 -3.65 0.31
C GLU A 275 -11.97 -2.45 0.19
N ALA A 276 -11.42 -2.19 -0.99
CA ALA A 276 -10.44 -1.13 -1.22
C ALA A 276 -10.86 -0.19 -2.35
N LEU A 277 -12.05 0.41 -2.23
CA LEU A 277 -12.65 1.26 -3.27
C LEU A 277 -11.83 2.53 -3.59
N ASP A 278 -10.95 2.96 -2.70
CA ASP A 278 -9.96 4.03 -2.98
C ASP A 278 -8.71 3.51 -3.70
N GLY A 279 -8.68 2.23 -4.05
CA GLY A 279 -7.70 1.63 -4.93
C GLY A 279 -6.49 1.00 -4.23
N ILE A 280 -5.90 0.07 -4.96
CA ILE A 280 -4.71 -0.69 -4.56
C ILE A 280 -3.57 -0.33 -5.51
N SER A 281 -2.56 0.38 -4.99
CA SER A 281 -1.42 0.81 -5.79
C SER A 281 -0.44 -0.33 -6.01
N ASN A 282 -0.18 -0.65 -7.27
CA ASN A 282 0.87 -1.56 -7.69
C ASN A 282 1.78 -0.87 -8.72
N THR A 283 3.09 -0.89 -8.49
CA THR A 283 4.09 -0.26 -9.37
C THR A 283 5.19 -1.27 -9.67
N GLN A 284 5.27 -1.70 -10.92
CA GLN A 284 6.25 -2.68 -11.37
C GLN A 284 7.35 -2.04 -12.20
N THR A 285 8.58 -2.51 -12.01
CA THR A 285 9.72 -2.16 -12.86
C THR A 285 10.14 -3.41 -13.64
N ILE A 286 10.17 -3.30 -14.96
CA ILE A 286 10.40 -4.41 -15.86
C ILE A 286 11.60 -4.06 -16.75
N SER A 287 12.58 -4.96 -16.80
CA SER A 287 13.68 -4.84 -17.77
C SER A 287 13.13 -4.96 -19.20
N PRO A 288 13.56 -4.11 -20.14
CA PRO A 288 13.08 -4.19 -21.52
C PRO A 288 13.25 -5.59 -22.15
N GLY A 289 14.32 -6.29 -21.82
CA GLY A 289 14.58 -7.66 -22.31
C GLY A 289 13.61 -8.72 -21.81
N ALA A 290 12.94 -8.48 -20.66
CA ALA A 290 11.90 -9.40 -20.15
C ALA A 290 10.61 -9.33 -20.98
N LEU A 291 10.36 -8.21 -21.64
CA LEU A 291 9.17 -8.00 -22.46
C LEU A 291 9.34 -8.45 -23.92
N GLY A 292 10.58 -8.64 -24.39
CA GLY A 292 10.84 -9.09 -25.76
C GLY A 292 12.07 -8.46 -26.39
N HIS A 293 12.36 -8.88 -27.61
CA HIS A 293 13.58 -8.51 -28.33
C HIS A 293 13.46 -7.17 -29.07
N ASP A 294 12.27 -6.83 -29.54
CA ASP A 294 12.00 -5.57 -30.24
C ASP A 294 10.82 -4.79 -29.63
N ASP A 295 10.58 -3.60 -30.13
CA ASP A 295 9.57 -2.70 -29.58
C ASP A 295 8.13 -3.18 -29.80
N ASP A 296 7.87 -3.91 -30.87
CA ASP A 296 6.52 -4.38 -31.17
C ASP A 296 6.19 -5.61 -30.32
N GLU A 297 7.14 -6.54 -30.15
CA GLU A 297 7.00 -7.65 -29.20
C GLU A 297 6.81 -7.14 -27.76
N ARG A 298 7.61 -6.17 -27.31
CA ARG A 298 7.49 -5.56 -25.99
C ARG A 298 6.12 -4.93 -25.73
N LYS A 299 5.57 -4.23 -26.73
CA LYS A 299 4.22 -3.62 -26.62
C LYS A 299 3.14 -4.67 -26.48
N VAL A 300 3.20 -5.74 -27.31
CA VAL A 300 2.21 -6.82 -27.28
C VAL A 300 2.29 -7.57 -25.96
N ASN A 301 3.48 -7.97 -25.53
CA ASN A 301 3.65 -8.72 -24.27
C ASN A 301 3.24 -7.90 -23.06
N LEU A 302 3.57 -6.61 -23.03
CA LEU A 302 3.11 -5.73 -21.95
C LEU A 302 1.59 -5.57 -21.94
N ALA A 303 0.95 -5.44 -23.11
CA ALA A 303 -0.50 -5.36 -23.19
C ALA A 303 -1.14 -6.66 -22.68
N ASN A 304 -0.62 -7.83 -23.06
CA ASN A 304 -1.12 -9.13 -22.60
C ASN A 304 -0.96 -9.31 -21.08
N VAL A 305 0.17 -8.88 -20.50
CA VAL A 305 0.39 -8.90 -19.05
C VAL A 305 -0.64 -8.03 -18.34
N MET A 306 -0.90 -6.83 -18.87
CA MET A 306 -1.89 -5.92 -18.29
C MET A 306 -3.31 -6.46 -18.41
N ASP A 307 -3.67 -7.01 -19.55
CA ASP A 307 -4.98 -7.62 -19.75
C ASP A 307 -5.20 -8.78 -18.78
N GLY A 308 -4.24 -9.71 -18.68
CA GLY A 308 -4.32 -10.82 -17.74
C GLY A 308 -4.40 -10.40 -16.26
N TYR A 309 -3.76 -9.30 -15.89
CA TYR A 309 -3.86 -8.73 -14.54
C TYR A 309 -5.23 -8.10 -14.27
N PHE A 310 -5.75 -7.32 -15.21
CA PHE A 310 -7.04 -6.66 -15.04
C PHE A 310 -8.22 -7.62 -15.19
N ASP A 311 -8.10 -8.67 -16.00
CA ASP A 311 -9.13 -9.70 -16.15
C ASP A 311 -9.31 -10.54 -14.86
N GLN A 312 -8.32 -10.54 -13.95
CA GLN A 312 -8.43 -11.11 -12.60
C GLN A 312 -9.13 -10.17 -11.59
N GLY A 313 -9.60 -9.01 -12.00
CA GLY A 313 -10.29 -8.05 -11.14
C GLY A 313 -9.39 -6.97 -10.52
N ALA A 314 -8.09 -6.99 -10.80
CA ALA A 314 -7.20 -5.90 -10.40
C ALA A 314 -7.53 -4.61 -11.16
N HIS A 315 -7.28 -3.43 -10.56
CA HIS A 315 -7.69 -2.18 -11.19
C HIS A 315 -6.62 -1.06 -11.23
N HIS A 316 -5.39 -1.33 -10.84
CA HIS A 316 -4.33 -0.33 -10.95
C HIS A 316 -2.96 -0.97 -11.18
N LEU A 317 -2.24 -0.47 -12.17
CA LEU A 317 -0.86 -0.84 -12.44
C LEU A 317 -0.07 0.34 -12.99
N ASN A 318 1.03 0.70 -12.33
CA ASN A 318 2.07 1.56 -12.89
C ASN A 318 3.21 0.69 -13.40
N VAL A 319 3.71 1.00 -14.58
CA VAL A 319 4.83 0.27 -15.17
C VAL A 319 5.98 1.20 -15.50
N ASN A 320 7.18 0.81 -15.07
CA ASN A 320 8.46 1.38 -15.47
C ASN A 320 9.18 0.34 -16.33
N VAL A 321 9.65 0.74 -17.53
CA VAL A 321 10.37 -0.16 -18.43
C VAL A 321 11.79 0.37 -18.62
N PHE A 322 12.69 -0.06 -17.73
CA PHE A 322 14.13 0.23 -17.77
C PHE A 322 14.89 -0.70 -16.80
N GLY A 323 16.22 -0.76 -16.96
CA GLY A 323 17.07 -1.53 -16.03
C GLY A 323 17.49 -0.70 -14.82
N THR A 324 17.86 -1.38 -13.74
CA THR A 324 18.33 -0.77 -12.48
C THR A 324 19.62 0.03 -12.71
N GLU A 325 20.46 -0.38 -13.66
CA GLU A 325 21.72 0.28 -14.01
C GLU A 325 21.50 1.74 -14.45
N LYS A 326 20.38 2.01 -15.16
CA LYS A 326 20.03 3.36 -15.58
C LYS A 326 19.66 4.26 -14.39
N LEU A 327 18.99 3.72 -13.38
CA LEU A 327 18.67 4.45 -12.15
C LEU A 327 19.94 4.79 -11.36
N ILE A 328 20.86 3.84 -11.24
CA ILE A 328 22.15 4.05 -10.55
C ILE A 328 22.96 5.12 -11.28
N ASP A 329 23.09 5.04 -12.59
CA ASP A 329 23.83 6.05 -13.36
C ASP A 329 23.19 7.43 -13.28
N ALA A 330 21.85 7.53 -13.36
CA ALA A 330 21.13 8.79 -13.18
C ALA A 330 21.26 9.39 -11.77
N MET A 331 21.40 8.54 -10.75
CA MET A 331 21.61 8.95 -9.37
C MET A 331 23.04 9.47 -9.12
N GLU A 332 24.03 8.87 -9.78
CA GLU A 332 25.44 9.22 -9.65
C GLU A 332 25.86 10.38 -10.58
N HIS A 333 25.18 10.53 -11.70
CA HIS A 333 25.48 11.51 -12.75
C HIS A 333 24.23 12.32 -13.17
N PRO A 334 23.57 13.02 -12.23
CA PRO A 334 22.34 13.76 -12.50
C PRO A 334 22.54 14.93 -13.49
N GLU A 335 23.78 15.36 -13.73
CA GLU A 335 24.15 16.41 -14.65
C GLU A 335 24.10 16.01 -16.13
N LYS A 336 24.00 14.72 -16.45
CA LYS A 336 23.91 14.26 -17.85
C LYS A 336 22.60 14.73 -18.48
N GLU A 337 22.67 15.29 -19.67
CA GLU A 337 21.52 15.84 -20.41
C GLU A 337 20.38 14.81 -20.59
N GLU A 338 20.73 13.55 -20.80
CA GLU A 338 19.78 12.45 -20.95
C GLU A 338 18.89 12.22 -19.70
N TYR A 339 19.33 12.63 -18.51
CA TYR A 339 18.57 12.48 -17.25
C TYR A 339 17.76 13.72 -16.88
N ALA A 340 17.96 14.85 -17.56
CA ALA A 340 17.24 16.10 -17.27
C ALA A 340 15.71 15.95 -17.31
N ASN A 341 15.20 15.03 -18.14
CA ASN A 341 13.78 14.70 -18.26
C ASN A 341 13.47 13.22 -18.01
N PHE A 342 14.40 12.50 -17.39
CA PHE A 342 14.17 11.09 -17.05
C PHE A 342 13.14 10.98 -15.94
N THR A 343 11.95 10.50 -16.30
CA THR A 343 10.81 10.34 -15.38
C THR A 343 10.56 8.90 -15.06
N ILE A 344 10.16 8.67 -13.81
CA ILE A 344 9.72 7.35 -13.32
C ILE A 344 8.30 7.44 -12.77
N ARG A 345 7.60 6.31 -12.78
CA ARG A 345 6.33 6.13 -12.06
C ARG A 345 6.65 5.71 -10.63
N VAL A 346 6.13 6.44 -9.66
CA VAL A 346 6.36 6.11 -8.24
C VAL A 346 5.14 5.51 -7.56
N SER A 347 3.98 6.01 -7.82
CA SER A 347 2.68 5.45 -7.38
C SER A 347 1.60 6.44 -7.81
N GLY A 348 0.92 6.17 -8.91
CA GLY A 348 -0.13 7.03 -9.45
C GLY A 348 0.35 8.29 -10.20
N TYR A 349 1.59 8.75 -10.02
CA TYR A 349 2.15 9.88 -10.75
C TYR A 349 3.58 9.62 -11.24
N ALA A 350 4.04 10.44 -12.17
CA ALA A 350 5.41 10.43 -12.65
C ALA A 350 6.18 11.61 -12.06
N VAL A 351 7.44 11.39 -11.72
CA VAL A 351 8.36 12.39 -11.20
C VAL A 351 9.70 12.28 -11.92
N LYS A 352 10.43 13.37 -12.06
CA LYS A 352 11.81 13.31 -12.51
C LYS A 352 12.64 12.59 -11.44
N PHE A 353 13.37 11.56 -11.84
CA PHE A 353 14.13 10.75 -10.91
C PHE A 353 15.21 11.56 -10.17
N ILE A 354 15.84 12.51 -10.88
CA ILE A 354 16.88 13.38 -10.31
C ILE A 354 16.35 14.40 -9.28
N ASP A 355 15.03 14.70 -9.29
CA ASP A 355 14.39 15.62 -8.35
C ASP A 355 14.01 14.92 -7.02
N LEU A 356 14.09 13.60 -6.96
CA LEU A 356 13.87 12.84 -5.73
C LEU A 356 15.05 13.04 -4.75
N THR A 357 14.75 12.98 -3.45
CA THR A 357 15.81 12.90 -2.44
C THR A 357 16.64 11.64 -2.62
N ARG A 358 17.91 11.66 -2.19
CA ARG A 358 18.79 10.49 -2.27
C ARG A 358 18.16 9.24 -1.64
N GLU A 359 17.47 9.39 -0.53
CA GLU A 359 16.78 8.28 0.13
C GLU A 359 15.65 7.69 -0.70
N GLN A 360 14.87 8.55 -1.38
CA GLN A 360 13.80 8.12 -2.28
C GLN A 360 14.38 7.47 -3.56
N GLN A 361 15.51 7.97 -4.08
CA GLN A 361 16.21 7.34 -5.19
C GLN A 361 16.68 5.93 -4.83
N LEU A 362 17.29 5.77 -3.66
CA LEU A 362 17.73 4.47 -3.15
C LEU A 362 16.54 3.52 -2.93
N ASP A 363 15.42 4.01 -2.42
CA ASP A 363 14.18 3.24 -2.30
C ASP A 363 13.71 2.70 -3.67
N VAL A 364 13.69 3.56 -4.70
CA VAL A 364 13.29 3.15 -6.05
C VAL A 364 14.26 2.13 -6.65
N ILE A 365 15.56 2.29 -6.43
CA ILE A 365 16.61 1.37 -6.89
C ILE A 365 16.49 0.00 -6.20
N ALA A 366 16.09 0.00 -4.92
CA ALA A 366 15.93 -1.23 -4.14
C ALA A 366 14.70 -2.07 -4.53
N ARG A 367 13.75 -1.50 -5.30
CA ARG A 367 12.57 -2.22 -5.78
C ARG A 367 12.94 -3.31 -6.77
N THR A 368 12.17 -4.38 -6.80
CA THR A 368 12.38 -5.47 -7.74
C THR A 368 12.34 -4.96 -9.18
N CYS A 369 13.34 -5.32 -9.95
CA CYS A 369 13.36 -5.13 -11.40
C CYS A 369 13.24 -6.51 -12.06
N HIS A 370 12.07 -6.80 -12.62
CA HIS A 370 11.79 -8.09 -13.23
C HIS A 370 12.60 -8.29 -14.51
N LYS A 371 13.36 -9.37 -14.56
CA LYS A 371 14.20 -9.77 -15.73
C LYS A 371 13.56 -10.87 -16.55
N ALA A 372 12.41 -11.41 -16.08
CA ALA A 372 11.55 -12.38 -16.77
C ALA A 372 10.07 -12.08 -16.42
N LEU A 373 9.17 -12.53 -17.29
CA LEU A 373 7.73 -12.49 -17.08
C LEU A 373 7.28 -13.55 -16.08
#